data_f753093a081affa85b51c0325a8599d7
#
_entry.id   f753093a081affa85b51c0325a8599d7
#
_cell.length_a   1.000
_cell.length_b   1.000
_cell.length_c   1.000
_cell.angle_alpha   90.00
_cell.angle_beta   90.00
_cell.angle_gamma   90.00
#
_symmetry.space_group_name_H-M   'P 1'
#
loop_
_entity.id
_entity.type
_entity.pdbx_description
1 polymer ?
#
loop_
_entity_poly.entity_id
_entity_poly.type
_entity_poly.pdbx_seq_one_letter_code
_entity_poly.pdbx_strand_id
1 'polypeptide(L)'
;MGGLAFASGEEPLYTPRMPPNVYRYVRDHCHKLLRQTFVCVATPIDGPAKKDYGDIDIVLAWEHKKTFPSTTANEVSQGLPEDPLQAAAHLLKAEKTKKEQPNSLMLAIPWPRELLESDNDGINDKESDKSRFIQVDLHYYQNIDQLHWMLFKHAHGDLWNILGSTIRPFGLTIDEFGLYLRIPEIEWENRKKAKILLTRSPAEILDFLGLESSGSQWELPFATFDDVFEYAATCRFFWVRASQPQEEGRLEYGEQTGGEFEKKKLKANDRRRMNQRALFRAWIDEFLPRCRDEGRFGEAQFTRHDVRDEAFARFGVQHEYEARLTEWRIQRQKETLWKHVIKASLPEDLDIMWRSCVASALKKIIMKDDEGFGIRPQVNLRDQSGLYNEDRVRDFVRASWKQVGDAAWRQNHAKFLDHLDKKGLKRTPADTDDSNAPKPSIGLSERTTVESGDGSKDIAVADGEGADGPA
;
A
#
# COMPACT_ATOMS: atom_id res chain seq x y z
N MET A 1 20.83 3.85 4.81
CA MET A 1 21.51 3.03 5.82
C MET A 1 21.46 1.57 5.36
N GLY A 2 22.10 1.25 4.24
CA GLY A 2 22.29 -0.12 3.77
C GLY A 2 23.52 -0.74 4.41
N GLY A 3 23.79 -2.03 4.14
CA GLY A 3 25.01 -2.70 4.56
C GLY A 3 24.96 -3.39 5.93
N LEU A 4 23.77 -3.49 6.56
CA LEU A 4 23.63 -4.09 7.90
C LEU A 4 22.93 -5.45 7.91
N ALA A 5 22.60 -6.02 6.75
CA ALA A 5 21.83 -7.28 6.68
C ALA A 5 22.55 -8.47 7.35
N PHE A 6 23.87 -8.45 7.37
CA PHE A 6 24.71 -9.50 7.94
C PHE A 6 25.40 -9.11 9.25
N ALA A 7 25.18 -7.90 9.76
CA ALA A 7 25.83 -7.41 10.98
C ALA A 7 25.26 -8.01 12.27
N SER A 8 24.18 -8.78 12.20
CA SER A 8 23.50 -9.41 13.34
C SER A 8 23.11 -10.86 13.01
N GLY A 9 22.85 -11.68 14.04
CA GLY A 9 22.49 -13.10 13.93
C GLY A 9 23.52 -13.99 14.63
N GLU A 10 23.42 -15.30 14.44
CA GLU A 10 24.29 -16.29 15.10
C GLU A 10 25.75 -16.16 14.66
N GLU A 11 26.00 -15.80 13.41
CA GLU A 11 27.34 -15.62 12.83
C GLU A 11 27.39 -14.25 12.11
N PRO A 12 27.57 -13.14 12.82
CA PRO A 12 27.65 -11.82 12.22
C PRO A 12 28.91 -11.64 11.39
N LEU A 13 28.76 -11.04 10.21
CA LEU A 13 29.86 -10.66 9.35
C LEU A 13 30.17 -9.17 9.48
N TYR A 14 31.45 -8.82 9.38
CA TYR A 14 31.87 -7.42 9.37
C TYR A 14 31.71 -6.84 7.96
N THR A 15 30.68 -5.99 7.79
CA THR A 15 30.35 -5.31 6.54
C THR A 15 30.55 -3.79 6.68
N PRO A 16 31.78 -3.28 6.65
CA PRO A 16 32.04 -1.84 6.76
C PRO A 16 31.52 -1.09 5.55
N ARG A 17 31.27 0.21 5.72
CA ARG A 17 30.87 1.05 4.61
C ARG A 17 32.02 1.21 3.60
N MET A 18 31.68 1.19 2.33
CA MET A 18 32.64 1.29 1.22
C MET A 18 32.93 2.76 0.87
N PRO A 19 34.17 3.20 0.74
CA PRO A 19 34.47 4.45 0.07
C PRO A 19 34.11 4.39 -1.43
N PRO A 20 33.95 5.54 -2.12
CA PRO A 20 33.45 5.57 -3.50
C PRO A 20 34.30 4.80 -4.52
N ASN A 21 35.62 4.72 -4.32
CA ASN A 21 36.52 3.95 -5.18
C ASN A 21 36.25 2.45 -5.04
N VAL A 22 36.12 1.92 -3.83
CA VAL A 22 35.77 0.52 -3.56
C VAL A 22 34.39 0.17 -4.13
N TYR A 23 33.39 0.99 -3.85
CA TYR A 23 32.05 0.82 -4.38
C TYR A 23 32.05 0.66 -5.91
N ARG A 24 32.67 1.62 -6.64
CA ARG A 24 32.74 1.58 -8.09
C ARG A 24 33.47 0.32 -8.61
N TYR A 25 34.62 0.02 -8.03
CA TYR A 25 35.35 -1.16 -8.41
C TYR A 25 34.57 -2.46 -8.27
N VAL A 26 33.94 -2.66 -7.10
CA VAL A 26 33.17 -3.88 -6.81
C VAL A 26 31.88 -3.94 -7.63
N ARG A 27 31.16 -2.84 -7.78
CA ARG A 27 29.98 -2.75 -8.66
C ARG A 27 30.33 -3.18 -10.09
N ASP A 28 31.38 -2.60 -10.66
CA ASP A 28 31.79 -2.87 -12.04
C ASP A 28 32.30 -4.32 -12.21
N HIS A 29 32.97 -4.85 -11.18
CA HIS A 29 33.36 -6.26 -11.13
C HIS A 29 32.16 -7.21 -11.09
N CYS A 30 31.19 -6.94 -10.22
CA CYS A 30 29.93 -7.69 -10.17
C CYS A 30 29.18 -7.63 -11.51
N HIS A 31 29.06 -6.45 -12.12
CA HIS A 31 28.45 -6.31 -13.43
C HIS A 31 29.15 -7.17 -14.49
N LYS A 32 30.49 -7.16 -14.53
CA LYS A 32 31.27 -7.96 -15.48
C LYS A 32 31.02 -9.45 -15.33
N LEU A 33 30.98 -9.95 -14.09
CA LEU A 33 30.70 -11.37 -13.83
C LEU A 33 29.26 -11.75 -14.17
N LEU A 34 28.29 -10.96 -13.71
CA LEU A 34 26.88 -11.27 -13.87
C LEU A 34 26.43 -11.19 -15.33
N ARG A 35 27.03 -10.31 -16.15
CA ARG A 35 26.76 -10.24 -17.61
C ARG A 35 27.17 -11.49 -18.38
N GLN A 36 27.95 -12.39 -17.76
CA GLN A 36 28.22 -13.70 -18.36
C GLN A 36 26.99 -14.62 -18.35
N THR A 37 26.05 -14.39 -17.44
CA THR A 37 24.86 -15.22 -17.24
C THR A 37 23.56 -14.50 -17.53
N PHE A 38 23.53 -13.17 -17.33
CA PHE A 38 22.31 -12.35 -17.50
C PHE A 38 22.46 -11.36 -18.64
N VAL A 39 21.41 -11.22 -19.44
CA VAL A 39 21.34 -10.25 -20.56
C VAL A 39 21.33 -8.82 -20.03
N CYS A 40 20.51 -8.57 -19.01
CA CYS A 40 20.38 -7.26 -18.38
C CYS A 40 20.96 -7.30 -16.97
N VAL A 41 21.98 -6.46 -16.74
CA VAL A 41 22.59 -6.20 -15.44
C VAL A 41 22.76 -4.70 -15.30
N ALA A 42 22.09 -4.12 -14.32
CA ALA A 42 22.07 -2.68 -14.09
C ALA A 42 22.05 -2.33 -12.60
N THR A 43 22.45 -1.11 -12.28
CA THR A 43 22.38 -0.51 -10.95
C THR A 43 21.62 0.82 -11.06
N PRO A 44 20.70 1.16 -10.15
CA PRO A 44 20.03 2.46 -10.15
C PRO A 44 21.02 3.62 -10.09
N ILE A 45 20.68 4.75 -10.68
CA ILE A 45 21.51 5.95 -10.62
C ILE A 45 21.67 6.40 -9.16
N ASP A 46 22.88 6.60 -8.74
CA ASP A 46 23.21 6.98 -7.38
C ASP A 46 22.64 8.35 -6.97
N GLY A 47 22.28 8.48 -5.69
CA GLY A 47 22.00 9.79 -5.11
C GLY A 47 23.26 10.67 -5.02
N PRO A 48 23.09 12.01 -4.97
CA PRO A 48 24.20 12.97 -4.99
C PRO A 48 25.05 12.90 -3.71
N ALA A 49 26.30 13.36 -3.84
CA ALA A 49 27.22 13.64 -2.71
C ALA A 49 27.40 12.50 -1.69
N LYS A 50 27.24 11.25 -2.10
CA LYS A 50 27.50 10.11 -1.23
C LYS A 50 28.99 10.03 -0.90
N LYS A 51 29.31 10.09 0.39
CA LYS A 51 30.68 9.95 0.91
C LYS A 51 31.09 8.48 1.04
N ASP A 52 30.12 7.60 1.27
CA ASP A 52 30.30 6.16 1.45
C ASP A 52 29.02 5.39 1.10
N TYR A 53 29.14 4.09 0.90
CA TYR A 53 28.08 3.18 0.49
C TYR A 53 27.97 2.00 1.46
N GLY A 54 26.77 1.61 1.84
CA GLY A 54 26.54 0.46 2.70
C GLY A 54 26.42 -0.86 1.94
N ASP A 55 25.84 -0.78 0.75
CA ASP A 55 25.46 -1.90 -0.10
C ASP A 55 25.60 -1.54 -1.58
N ILE A 56 25.46 -2.54 -2.44
CA ILE A 56 25.43 -2.39 -3.90
C ILE A 56 24.14 -3.02 -4.40
N ASP A 57 23.21 -2.19 -4.89
CA ASP A 57 21.97 -2.65 -5.52
C ASP A 57 22.23 -3.06 -6.98
N ILE A 58 21.90 -4.30 -7.35
CA ILE A 58 21.99 -4.79 -8.72
C ILE A 58 20.67 -5.43 -9.13
N VAL A 59 20.13 -4.98 -10.25
CA VAL A 59 18.93 -5.53 -10.86
C VAL A 59 19.29 -6.37 -12.07
N LEU A 60 18.67 -7.54 -12.18
CA LEU A 60 18.96 -8.57 -13.17
C LEU A 60 17.71 -8.92 -13.95
N ALA A 61 17.83 -9.16 -15.26
CA ALA A 61 16.77 -9.79 -16.04
C ALA A 61 17.34 -10.66 -17.16
N TRP A 62 16.53 -11.63 -17.58
CA TRP A 62 16.77 -12.50 -18.71
C TRP A 62 18.09 -13.27 -18.64
N GLU A 63 18.02 -14.53 -18.25
CA GLU A 63 19.15 -15.44 -18.31
C GLU A 63 19.52 -15.77 -19.74
N HIS A 64 20.81 -15.69 -20.11
CA HIS A 64 21.31 -16.04 -21.44
C HIS A 64 20.85 -17.43 -21.88
N LYS A 65 20.95 -18.44 -21.00
CA LYS A 65 20.57 -19.83 -21.29
C LYS A 65 19.10 -19.99 -21.68
N LYS A 66 18.21 -19.14 -21.14
CA LYS A 66 16.77 -19.17 -21.44
C LYS A 66 16.43 -18.30 -22.65
N THR A 67 17.14 -17.19 -22.83
CA THR A 67 16.89 -16.20 -23.87
C THR A 67 17.50 -16.63 -25.22
N PHE A 68 18.71 -17.22 -25.17
CA PHE A 68 19.51 -17.64 -26.33
C PHE A 68 20.01 -19.07 -26.18
N PRO A 69 19.14 -20.11 -26.28
CA PRO A 69 19.50 -21.49 -25.94
C PRO A 69 20.55 -22.13 -26.86
N SER A 70 20.83 -21.55 -28.01
CA SER A 70 21.77 -22.09 -29.01
C SER A 70 23.16 -21.42 -29.01
N THR A 71 23.47 -20.55 -28.02
CA THR A 71 24.78 -19.85 -27.98
C THR A 71 25.77 -20.50 -27.03
N THR A 72 27.06 -20.27 -27.26
CA THR A 72 28.21 -20.71 -26.41
C THR A 72 28.15 -20.13 -24.97
N ALA A 73 27.29 -19.13 -24.73
CA ALA A 73 26.97 -18.61 -23.40
C ALA A 73 26.43 -19.70 -22.43
N ASN A 74 25.96 -20.83 -22.96
CA ASN A 74 25.55 -21.98 -22.17
C ASN A 74 26.71 -22.70 -21.47
N GLU A 75 27.96 -22.56 -21.94
CA GLU A 75 29.11 -23.19 -21.33
C GLU A 75 29.44 -22.59 -19.96
N VAL A 76 29.28 -21.27 -19.79
CA VAL A 76 29.51 -20.58 -18.52
C VAL A 76 28.42 -20.94 -17.48
N SER A 77 27.25 -21.34 -17.95
CA SER A 77 26.14 -21.71 -17.08
C SER A 77 26.15 -23.18 -16.64
N GLN A 78 27.05 -23.99 -17.15
CA GLN A 78 27.21 -25.41 -16.75
C GLN A 78 27.68 -25.48 -15.30
N GLY A 79 26.92 -26.20 -14.48
CA GLY A 79 27.22 -26.37 -13.05
C GLY A 79 26.70 -25.26 -12.13
N LEU A 80 26.09 -24.22 -12.66
CA LEU A 80 25.42 -23.20 -11.82
C LEU A 80 24.03 -23.71 -11.35
N PRO A 81 23.57 -23.25 -10.18
CA PRO A 81 22.23 -23.50 -9.70
C PRO A 81 21.14 -23.11 -10.71
N GLU A 82 19.98 -23.77 -10.68
CA GLU A 82 18.84 -23.42 -11.55
C GLU A 82 18.17 -22.11 -11.17
N ASP A 83 18.12 -21.79 -9.87
CA ASP A 83 17.61 -20.51 -9.38
C ASP A 83 18.57 -19.39 -9.80
N PRO A 84 18.10 -18.37 -10.54
CA PRO A 84 18.96 -17.32 -11.08
C PRO A 84 19.68 -16.50 -10.00
N LEU A 85 19.07 -16.29 -8.84
CA LEU A 85 19.70 -15.57 -7.74
C LEU A 85 20.77 -16.39 -7.06
N GLN A 86 20.58 -17.70 -6.92
CA GLN A 86 21.62 -18.61 -6.41
C GLN A 86 22.78 -18.78 -7.41
N ALA A 87 22.50 -18.81 -8.72
CA ALA A 87 23.53 -18.78 -9.75
C ALA A 87 24.38 -17.51 -9.66
N ALA A 88 23.73 -16.35 -9.48
CA ALA A 88 24.43 -15.08 -9.27
C ALA A 88 25.28 -15.09 -7.98
N ALA A 89 24.75 -15.62 -6.88
CA ALA A 89 25.49 -15.75 -5.63
C ALA A 89 26.75 -16.62 -5.78
N HIS A 90 26.63 -17.74 -6.51
CA HIS A 90 27.77 -18.62 -6.81
C HIS A 90 28.83 -17.92 -7.66
N LEU A 91 28.43 -17.19 -8.71
CA LEU A 91 29.35 -16.41 -9.56
C LEU A 91 30.14 -15.36 -8.79
N LEU A 92 29.45 -14.67 -7.87
CA LEU A 92 30.03 -13.63 -7.03
C LEU A 92 30.76 -14.16 -5.81
N LYS A 93 30.86 -15.51 -5.65
CA LYS A 93 31.49 -16.17 -4.52
C LYS A 93 30.99 -15.66 -3.17
N ALA A 94 29.67 -15.55 -3.04
CA ALA A 94 29.07 -15.10 -1.81
C ALA A 94 29.38 -16.07 -0.66
N GLU A 95 29.90 -15.54 0.44
CA GLU A 95 30.15 -16.30 1.68
C GLU A 95 28.85 -16.62 2.41
N LYS A 96 27.92 -15.65 2.42
CA LYS A 96 26.62 -15.78 3.07
C LYS A 96 25.54 -15.17 2.21
N THR A 97 24.34 -15.77 2.25
CA THR A 97 23.16 -15.27 1.54
C THR A 97 21.99 -15.14 2.50
N LYS A 98 21.12 -14.13 2.27
CA LYS A 98 19.88 -13.94 3.01
C LYS A 98 18.77 -13.61 2.03
N LYS A 99 17.75 -14.46 1.97
CA LYS A 99 16.57 -14.25 1.12
C LYS A 99 15.56 -13.38 1.88
N GLU A 100 15.14 -12.27 1.26
CA GLU A 100 14.13 -11.38 1.84
C GLU A 100 12.77 -11.55 1.14
N GLN A 101 12.80 -11.62 -0.20
CA GLN A 101 11.62 -11.80 -1.03
C GLN A 101 11.87 -12.88 -2.09
N PRO A 102 10.84 -13.41 -2.77
CA PRO A 102 11.03 -14.44 -3.79
C PRO A 102 11.98 -14.04 -4.92
N ASN A 103 12.02 -12.76 -5.27
CA ASN A 103 12.80 -12.18 -6.36
C ASN A 103 14.01 -11.36 -5.88
N SER A 104 14.37 -11.40 -4.60
CA SER A 104 15.53 -10.70 -4.06
C SER A 104 16.42 -11.60 -3.19
N LEU A 105 17.73 -11.35 -3.24
CA LEU A 105 18.73 -12.07 -2.46
C LEU A 105 19.85 -11.11 -2.05
N MET A 106 20.06 -10.96 -0.76
CA MET A 106 21.21 -10.25 -0.21
C MET A 106 22.41 -11.18 -0.13
N LEU A 107 23.56 -10.70 -0.55
CA LEU A 107 24.84 -11.44 -0.55
C LEU A 107 25.84 -10.73 0.34
N ALA A 108 26.67 -11.50 1.04
CA ALA A 108 27.92 -11.03 1.63
C ALA A 108 29.07 -11.58 0.77
N ILE A 109 29.73 -10.72 0.00
CA ILE A 109 30.88 -11.11 -0.81
C ILE A 109 32.16 -10.64 -0.14
N PRO A 110 33.33 -11.37 -0.33
CA PRO A 110 34.59 -10.95 0.26
C PRO A 110 35.04 -9.58 -0.27
N TRP A 111 35.62 -8.78 0.61
CA TRP A 111 36.29 -7.53 0.21
C TRP A 111 37.50 -7.84 -0.70
N PRO A 112 37.66 -7.12 -1.84
CA PRO A 112 38.78 -7.34 -2.74
C PRO A 112 40.13 -7.12 -2.04
N ARG A 113 41.03 -8.14 -2.16
CA ARG A 113 42.34 -8.08 -1.49
C ARG A 113 43.20 -6.92 -2.00
N GLU A 114 43.07 -6.60 -3.27
CA GLU A 114 43.83 -5.52 -3.94
C GLU A 114 43.53 -4.13 -3.35
N LEU A 115 42.33 -3.98 -2.71
CA LEU A 115 41.90 -2.72 -2.12
C LEU A 115 42.12 -2.67 -0.60
N LEU A 116 42.50 -3.78 0.04
CA LEU A 116 42.81 -3.81 1.47
C LEU A 116 44.16 -3.12 1.78
N GLU A 117 45.11 -3.15 0.84
CA GLU A 117 46.45 -2.58 1.00
C GLU A 117 46.48 -1.05 0.86
N SER A 118 45.47 -0.47 0.20
CA SER A 118 45.37 0.98 0.00
C SER A 118 44.69 1.74 1.13
N ASP A 119 44.01 1.03 2.06
CA ASP A 119 43.25 1.63 3.17
C ASP A 119 44.05 1.73 4.49
N ASN A 120 45.36 1.48 4.48
CA ASN A 120 46.19 1.44 5.69
C ASN A 120 46.48 2.81 6.33
N ASP A 121 45.87 3.90 5.88
CA ASP A 121 45.94 5.18 6.54
C ASP A 121 44.86 5.33 7.64
N GLY A 122 45.16 4.84 8.84
CA GLY A 122 44.48 5.30 10.06
C GLY A 122 43.49 4.37 10.75
N ILE A 123 43.47 3.06 10.48
CA ILE A 123 42.61 2.12 11.20
C ILE A 123 43.34 1.50 12.40
N ASN A 124 42.73 1.58 13.58
CA ASN A 124 43.19 0.98 14.82
C ASN A 124 43.48 -0.51 14.65
N ASP A 125 44.67 -0.95 15.09
CA ASP A 125 45.20 -2.32 15.03
C ASP A 125 44.28 -3.48 15.49
N LYS A 126 43.15 -3.18 16.13
CA LYS A 126 42.20 -4.19 16.62
C LYS A 126 41.14 -4.64 15.58
N GLU A 127 40.99 -3.94 14.48
CA GLU A 127 40.03 -4.29 13.42
C GLU A 127 40.65 -4.94 12.18
N SER A 128 42.00 -4.94 12.10
CA SER A 128 42.76 -5.49 10.97
C SER A 128 42.68 -7.01 10.81
N ASP A 129 42.26 -7.73 11.85
CA ASP A 129 42.19 -9.21 11.86
C ASP A 129 40.83 -9.79 11.49
N LYS A 130 39.82 -8.96 11.22
CA LYS A 130 38.49 -9.42 10.80
C LYS A 130 38.35 -9.43 9.29
N SER A 131 37.94 -10.58 8.73
CA SER A 131 37.58 -10.68 7.32
C SER A 131 36.47 -9.67 7.01
N ARG A 132 36.69 -8.78 6.03
CA ARG A 132 35.72 -7.75 5.58
C ARG A 132 34.87 -8.30 4.45
N PHE A 133 33.60 -7.96 4.48
CA PHE A 133 32.63 -8.33 3.46
C PHE A 133 31.90 -7.10 2.94
N ILE A 134 31.33 -7.23 1.74
CA ILE A 134 30.51 -6.23 1.07
C ILE A 134 29.12 -6.81 0.88
N GLN A 135 28.11 -6.05 1.26
CA GLN A 135 26.72 -6.40 0.98
C GLN A 135 26.39 -6.06 -0.46
N VAL A 136 25.82 -7.04 -1.19
CA VAL A 136 25.27 -6.84 -2.55
C VAL A 136 23.83 -7.32 -2.54
N ASP A 137 22.91 -6.45 -2.90
CA ASP A 137 21.49 -6.71 -2.94
C ASP A 137 21.06 -6.97 -4.38
N LEU A 138 20.69 -8.22 -4.67
CA LEU A 138 20.29 -8.67 -6.01
C LEU A 138 18.77 -8.71 -6.12
N HIS A 139 18.24 -8.15 -7.21
CA HIS A 139 16.85 -8.27 -7.59
C HIS A 139 16.72 -8.85 -8.99
N TYR A 140 15.98 -9.95 -9.15
CA TYR A 140 15.76 -10.60 -10.43
C TYR A 140 14.32 -10.37 -10.94
N TYR A 141 14.20 -9.88 -12.17
CA TYR A 141 12.94 -9.64 -12.84
C TYR A 141 12.82 -10.48 -14.11
N GLN A 142 11.67 -11.10 -14.32
CA GLN A 142 11.38 -11.84 -15.54
C GLN A 142 11.02 -10.93 -16.71
N ASN A 143 10.54 -9.72 -16.41
CA ASN A 143 10.07 -8.73 -17.39
C ASN A 143 10.97 -7.49 -17.34
N ILE A 144 11.40 -7.04 -18.54
CA ILE A 144 12.26 -5.85 -18.68
C ILE A 144 11.54 -4.57 -18.24
N ASP A 145 10.21 -4.50 -18.36
CA ASP A 145 9.46 -3.33 -17.90
C ASP A 145 9.52 -3.18 -16.37
N GLN A 146 9.50 -4.29 -15.65
CA GLN A 146 9.68 -4.30 -14.18
C GLN A 146 11.10 -3.87 -13.79
N LEU A 147 12.12 -4.37 -14.50
CA LEU A 147 13.50 -3.94 -14.29
C LEU A 147 13.65 -2.43 -14.55
N HIS A 148 13.10 -1.95 -15.67
CA HIS A 148 13.14 -0.53 -16.03
C HIS A 148 12.42 0.33 -14.98
N TRP A 149 11.26 -0.15 -14.50
CA TRP A 149 10.53 0.49 -13.42
C TRP A 149 11.35 0.58 -12.12
N MET A 150 12.05 -0.48 -11.74
CA MET A 150 12.90 -0.48 -10.55
C MET A 150 14.05 0.49 -10.67
N LEU A 151 14.75 0.52 -11.83
CA LEU A 151 15.80 1.50 -12.08
C LEU A 151 15.28 2.92 -11.95
N PHE A 152 14.11 3.20 -12.53
CA PHE A 152 13.45 4.51 -12.45
C PHE A 152 13.08 4.89 -11.02
N LYS A 153 12.43 3.98 -10.30
CA LYS A 153 11.92 4.21 -8.95
C LYS A 153 13.02 4.44 -7.91
N HIS A 154 14.18 3.78 -8.10
CA HIS A 154 15.32 3.86 -7.20
C HIS A 154 16.41 4.82 -7.67
N ALA A 155 16.24 5.47 -8.83
CA ALA A 155 17.18 6.48 -9.31
C ALA A 155 17.27 7.70 -8.37
N HIS A 156 18.46 8.28 -8.32
CA HIS A 156 18.77 9.55 -7.63
C HIS A 156 18.51 9.50 -6.10
N GLY A 157 18.58 8.31 -5.50
CA GLY A 157 18.43 8.16 -4.05
C GLY A 157 17.03 8.52 -3.54
N ASP A 158 16.93 9.60 -2.76
CA ASP A 158 15.68 9.99 -2.11
C ASP A 158 14.78 10.92 -2.95
N LEU A 159 15.07 11.12 -4.23
CA LEU A 159 14.28 12.02 -5.10
C LEU A 159 12.80 11.67 -5.08
N TRP A 160 12.45 10.38 -5.18
CA TRP A 160 11.04 9.95 -5.13
C TRP A 160 10.37 10.14 -3.76
N ASN A 161 11.12 10.26 -2.68
CA ASN A 161 10.57 10.63 -1.38
C ASN A 161 10.21 12.13 -1.36
N ILE A 162 11.03 12.98 -1.98
CA ILE A 162 10.77 14.42 -2.16
C ILE A 162 9.56 14.63 -3.07
N LEU A 163 9.59 14.09 -4.29
CA LEU A 163 8.49 14.19 -5.25
C LEU A 163 7.20 13.60 -4.68
N GLY A 164 7.28 12.46 -3.99
CA GLY A 164 6.13 11.85 -3.34
C GLY A 164 5.50 12.73 -2.26
N SER A 165 6.27 13.56 -1.56
CA SER A 165 5.73 14.55 -0.63
C SER A 165 5.06 15.71 -1.37
N THR A 166 5.61 16.14 -2.50
CA THR A 166 5.09 17.20 -3.36
C THR A 166 3.76 16.86 -4.02
N ILE A 167 3.62 15.65 -4.59
CA ILE A 167 2.43 15.25 -5.34
C ILE A 167 1.28 14.70 -4.47
N ARG A 168 1.58 14.31 -3.23
CA ARG A 168 0.59 13.71 -2.31
C ARG A 168 -0.62 14.59 -2.02
N PRO A 169 -0.50 15.91 -1.82
CA PRO A 169 -1.65 16.78 -1.58
C PRO A 169 -2.67 16.77 -2.73
N PHE A 170 -2.18 16.59 -3.94
CA PHE A 170 -3.01 16.52 -5.16
C PHE A 170 -3.66 15.16 -5.40
N GLY A 171 -3.55 14.25 -4.43
CA GLY A 171 -4.12 12.90 -4.54
C GLY A 171 -3.28 11.93 -5.37
N LEU A 172 -2.10 12.31 -5.79
CA LEU A 172 -1.19 11.44 -6.53
C LEU A 172 -0.33 10.60 -5.57
N THR A 173 0.07 9.43 -6.01
CA THR A 173 1.04 8.57 -5.32
C THR A 173 1.76 7.66 -6.30
N ILE A 174 3.04 7.43 -6.05
CA ILE A 174 3.85 6.46 -6.79
C ILE A 174 4.22 5.30 -5.86
N ASP A 175 4.16 4.07 -6.37
CA ASP A 175 4.57 2.88 -5.62
C ASP A 175 5.42 1.93 -6.48
N GLU A 176 5.50 0.66 -6.10
CA GLU A 176 6.31 -0.36 -6.78
C GLU A 176 5.80 -0.72 -8.19
N PHE A 177 4.64 -0.20 -8.60
CA PHE A 177 4.00 -0.62 -9.85
C PHE A 177 3.60 0.52 -10.77
N GLY A 178 3.55 1.78 -10.32
CA GLY A 178 3.11 2.89 -11.17
C GLY A 178 2.78 4.17 -10.42
N LEU A 179 2.29 5.13 -11.19
CA LEU A 179 1.67 6.36 -10.69
C LEU A 179 0.15 6.15 -10.57
N TYR A 180 -0.42 6.57 -9.45
CA TYR A 180 -1.84 6.41 -9.13
C TYR A 180 -2.48 7.72 -8.72
N LEU A 181 -3.76 7.85 -9.07
CA LEU A 181 -4.68 8.82 -8.49
C LEU A 181 -5.44 8.16 -7.34
N ARG A 182 -5.64 8.86 -6.22
CA ARG A 182 -6.37 8.37 -5.05
C ARG A 182 -7.74 9.02 -4.93
N ILE A 183 -8.75 8.20 -4.66
CA ILE A 183 -10.11 8.63 -4.38
C ILE A 183 -10.17 9.13 -2.93
N PRO A 184 -10.43 10.43 -2.67
CA PRO A 184 -10.36 11.02 -1.33
C PRO A 184 -11.27 10.31 -0.32
N GLU A 185 -12.50 10.00 -0.71
CA GLU A 185 -13.49 9.38 0.15
C GLU A 185 -13.08 8.00 0.64
N ILE A 186 -12.36 7.24 -0.20
CA ILE A 186 -11.88 5.89 0.13
C ILE A 186 -10.53 5.94 0.86
N GLU A 187 -9.71 6.96 0.61
CA GLU A 187 -8.35 7.08 1.13
C GLU A 187 -8.29 7.04 2.66
N TRP A 188 -9.26 7.63 3.33
CA TRP A 188 -9.36 7.66 4.80
C TRP A 188 -9.51 6.28 5.42
N GLU A 189 -10.27 5.42 4.75
CA GLU A 189 -10.60 4.10 5.24
C GLU A 189 -9.58 3.05 4.77
N ASN A 190 -9.22 3.10 3.48
CA ASN A 190 -8.30 2.14 2.89
C ASN A 190 -7.49 2.77 1.74
N ARG A 191 -6.24 3.14 2.03
CA ARG A 191 -5.33 3.74 1.05
C ARG A 191 -5.05 2.84 -0.16
N LYS A 192 -5.01 1.51 0.02
CA LYS A 192 -4.74 0.56 -1.08
C LYS A 192 -5.93 0.51 -2.04
N LYS A 193 -7.16 0.46 -1.51
CA LYS A 193 -8.39 0.45 -2.32
C LYS A 193 -8.67 1.79 -3.00
N ALA A 194 -8.12 2.89 -2.48
CA ALA A 194 -8.32 4.22 -3.06
C ALA A 194 -7.55 4.47 -4.36
N LYS A 195 -6.59 3.63 -4.72
CA LYS A 195 -5.67 3.85 -5.85
C LYS A 195 -6.30 3.47 -7.19
N ILE A 196 -6.27 4.39 -8.15
CA ILE A 196 -6.55 4.17 -9.57
C ILE A 196 -5.24 4.29 -10.32
N LEU A 197 -4.83 3.26 -11.05
CA LEU A 197 -3.59 3.28 -11.83
C LEU A 197 -3.71 4.28 -12.99
N LEU A 198 -2.78 5.22 -13.07
CA LEU A 198 -2.68 6.15 -14.19
C LEU A 198 -1.76 5.58 -15.28
N THR A 199 -0.51 5.32 -14.93
CA THR A 199 0.47 4.78 -15.86
C THR A 199 1.62 4.06 -15.15
N ARG A 200 2.31 3.20 -15.90
CA ARG A 200 3.57 2.55 -15.51
C ARG A 200 4.75 3.04 -16.36
N SER A 201 4.52 3.94 -17.28
CA SER A 201 5.57 4.51 -18.15
C SER A 201 6.34 5.60 -17.42
N PRO A 202 7.65 5.44 -17.18
CA PRO A 202 8.50 6.48 -16.59
C PRO A 202 8.40 7.81 -17.34
N ALA A 203 8.43 7.78 -18.67
CA ALA A 203 8.35 8.98 -19.50
C ALA A 203 7.02 9.73 -19.32
N GLU A 204 5.88 9.00 -19.32
CA GLU A 204 4.57 9.59 -19.07
C GLU A 204 4.43 10.18 -17.66
N ILE A 205 5.09 9.55 -16.67
CA ILE A 205 5.10 10.07 -15.29
C ILE A 205 5.86 11.39 -15.22
N LEU A 206 7.10 11.43 -15.73
CA LEU A 206 7.90 12.63 -15.71
C LEU A 206 7.19 13.76 -16.45
N ASP A 207 6.66 13.50 -17.63
CA ASP A 207 5.90 14.47 -18.42
C ASP A 207 4.63 14.96 -17.70
N PHE A 208 3.86 14.05 -17.08
CA PHE A 208 2.68 14.43 -16.28
C PHE A 208 3.03 15.28 -15.06
N LEU A 209 4.19 15.04 -14.46
CA LEU A 209 4.70 15.84 -13.35
C LEU A 209 5.38 17.16 -13.81
N GLY A 210 5.54 17.38 -15.12
CA GLY A 210 6.26 18.52 -15.67
C GLY A 210 7.77 18.47 -15.44
N LEU A 211 8.29 17.26 -15.21
CA LEU A 211 9.73 17.02 -15.02
C LEU A 211 10.39 16.71 -16.36
N GLU A 212 11.59 17.23 -16.58
CA GLU A 212 12.32 16.95 -17.80
C GLU A 212 12.69 15.47 -17.88
N SER A 213 12.29 14.82 -18.98
CA SER A 213 12.56 13.43 -19.26
C SER A 213 13.55 13.22 -20.41
N SER A 214 13.81 14.27 -21.19
CA SER A 214 14.72 14.27 -22.34
C SER A 214 16.01 15.01 -21.99
N GLY A 215 17.16 14.38 -22.22
CA GLY A 215 18.45 15.00 -21.95
C GLY A 215 19.20 14.46 -20.75
N SER A 216 20.25 15.19 -20.34
CA SER A 216 21.19 14.70 -19.33
C SER A 216 20.68 14.78 -17.88
N GLN A 217 19.61 15.53 -17.60
CA GLN A 217 19.20 15.76 -16.21
C GLN A 217 18.70 14.50 -15.50
N TRP A 218 17.86 13.70 -16.19
CA TRP A 218 17.39 12.45 -15.59
C TRP A 218 18.39 11.29 -15.74
N GLU A 219 19.11 11.21 -16.86
CA GLU A 219 19.96 10.06 -17.19
C GLU A 219 21.34 10.09 -16.51
N LEU A 220 21.74 11.21 -15.92
CA LEU A 220 23.01 11.36 -15.24
C LEU A 220 22.82 11.62 -13.74
N PRO A 221 23.76 11.16 -12.88
CA PRO A 221 23.72 11.45 -11.45
C PRO A 221 23.80 12.96 -11.20
N PHE A 222 22.99 13.47 -10.30
CA PHE A 222 23.12 14.84 -9.80
C PHE A 222 24.41 14.97 -8.98
N ALA A 223 25.12 16.09 -9.13
CA ALA A 223 26.36 16.33 -8.41
C ALA A 223 26.15 16.72 -6.95
N THR A 224 25.13 17.57 -6.69
CA THR A 224 24.86 18.15 -5.37
C THR A 224 23.41 17.90 -4.91
N PHE A 225 23.14 18.15 -3.63
CA PHE A 225 21.77 18.17 -3.11
C PHE A 225 20.94 19.26 -3.76
N ASP A 226 21.51 20.43 -3.98
CA ASP A 226 20.83 21.56 -4.62
C ASP A 226 20.39 21.23 -6.05
N ASP A 227 21.19 20.50 -6.82
CA ASP A 227 20.78 20.06 -8.18
C ASP A 227 19.52 19.17 -8.13
N VAL A 228 19.43 18.26 -7.15
CA VAL A 228 18.22 17.42 -6.94
C VAL A 228 17.04 18.29 -6.52
N PHE A 229 17.27 19.27 -5.66
CA PHE A 229 16.20 20.13 -5.15
C PHE A 229 15.66 21.04 -6.25
N GLU A 230 16.51 21.67 -7.02
CA GLU A 230 16.09 22.50 -8.15
C GLU A 230 15.35 21.64 -9.20
N TYR A 231 15.86 20.45 -9.52
CA TYR A 231 15.13 19.54 -10.39
C TYR A 231 13.76 19.15 -9.81
N ALA A 232 13.66 18.77 -8.54
CA ALA A 232 12.40 18.43 -7.90
C ALA A 232 11.43 19.62 -7.86
N ALA A 233 11.96 20.85 -7.73
CA ALA A 233 11.18 22.07 -7.72
C ALA A 233 10.63 22.47 -9.12
N THR A 234 11.15 21.90 -10.22
CA THR A 234 10.53 22.04 -11.54
C THR A 234 9.21 21.27 -11.67
N CYS A 235 8.92 20.35 -10.73
CA CYS A 235 7.63 19.68 -10.70
C CYS A 235 6.50 20.71 -10.68
N ARG A 236 5.59 20.67 -11.67
CA ARG A 236 4.50 21.65 -11.81
C ARG A 236 3.53 21.70 -10.63
N PHE A 237 3.55 20.69 -9.77
CA PHE A 237 2.78 20.63 -8.54
C PHE A 237 3.55 21.14 -7.32
N PHE A 238 4.79 21.58 -7.52
CA PHE A 238 5.59 22.11 -6.42
C PHE A 238 5.21 23.56 -6.11
N TRP A 239 5.02 23.85 -4.84
CA TRP A 239 4.84 25.19 -4.31
C TRP A 239 5.18 25.23 -2.83
N VAL A 240 5.50 26.41 -2.33
CA VAL A 240 5.90 26.66 -0.95
C VAL A 240 4.96 27.68 -0.33
N ARG A 241 4.28 27.31 0.72
CA ARG A 241 3.36 28.21 1.42
C ARG A 241 4.13 29.35 2.10
N ALA A 242 3.65 30.59 1.93
CA ALA A 242 4.18 31.73 2.68
C ALA A 242 4.00 31.53 4.19
N SER A 243 4.99 32.01 4.98
CA SER A 243 4.87 32.01 6.45
C SER A 243 3.71 32.91 6.85
N GLN A 244 2.63 32.34 7.39
CA GLN A 244 1.57 33.12 8.04
C GLN A 244 1.90 33.27 9.53
N PRO A 245 1.67 34.45 10.14
CA PRO A 245 1.64 34.57 11.60
C PRO A 245 0.59 33.60 12.14
N GLN A 246 0.88 32.95 13.25
CA GLN A 246 0.02 31.94 13.88
C GLN A 246 -1.37 32.51 14.17
N GLU A 247 -2.35 32.22 13.32
CA GLU A 247 -3.73 32.17 13.75
C GLU A 247 -4.05 30.75 14.21
N GLU A 248 -4.20 30.57 15.51
CA GLU A 248 -4.78 29.39 16.13
C GLU A 248 -6.25 29.29 15.75
N GLY A 249 -6.56 28.72 14.60
CA GLY A 249 -7.92 28.58 14.05
C GLY A 249 -8.03 27.31 13.22
N ARG A 250 -8.65 26.30 13.81
CA ARG A 250 -9.42 25.18 13.24
C ARG A 250 -9.30 25.01 11.73
N LEU A 251 -8.35 24.18 11.31
CA LEU A 251 -8.28 23.70 9.93
C LEU A 251 -9.39 22.67 9.70
N GLU A 252 -10.34 22.99 8.82
CA GLU A 252 -11.28 22.02 8.29
C GLU A 252 -10.54 20.92 7.54
N TYR A 253 -10.95 19.69 7.83
CA TYR A 253 -10.39 18.45 7.26
C TYR A 253 -10.70 18.40 5.76
N GLY A 254 -9.70 18.65 4.90
CA GLY A 254 -9.86 18.52 3.44
C GLY A 254 -8.84 19.28 2.60
N GLU A 255 -8.36 20.42 3.01
CA GLU A 255 -7.41 21.24 2.25
C GLU A 255 -6.00 21.17 2.82
N GLN A 256 -5.30 20.06 2.56
CA GLN A 256 -3.86 20.01 2.75
C GLN A 256 -3.19 20.56 1.49
N THR A 257 -2.95 21.84 1.52
CA THR A 257 -2.18 22.57 0.51
C THR A 257 -0.74 22.10 0.52
N GLY A 258 -0.19 21.90 -0.69
CA GLY A 258 1.12 21.31 -0.91
C GLY A 258 2.28 22.10 -0.36
N GLY A 259 3.37 21.43 -0.08
CA GLY A 259 4.72 21.97 -0.02
C GLY A 259 5.32 22.17 1.35
N GLU A 260 4.59 22.61 2.38
CA GLU A 260 5.20 22.91 3.67
C GLU A 260 4.85 21.91 4.75
N PHE A 261 5.86 21.20 5.24
CA PHE A 261 5.73 20.31 6.40
C PHE A 261 6.40 20.96 7.62
N GLU A 262 5.67 21.63 8.47
CA GLU A 262 6.18 21.86 9.82
C GLU A 262 6.51 20.51 10.45
N LYS A 263 7.69 20.37 11.07
CA LYS A 263 8.17 19.11 11.69
C LYS A 263 7.14 18.45 12.58
N LYS A 264 6.31 19.23 13.29
CA LYS A 264 5.23 18.73 14.16
C LYS A 264 4.05 18.12 13.41
N LYS A 265 3.83 18.49 12.15
CA LYS A 265 2.72 18.02 11.30
C LYS A 265 3.12 16.91 10.34
N LEU A 266 4.40 16.50 10.31
CA LEU A 266 4.89 15.41 9.46
C LEU A 266 4.19 14.10 9.81
N LYS A 267 3.78 13.33 8.78
CA LYS A 267 3.31 11.95 8.94
C LYS A 267 4.44 11.08 9.50
N ALA A 268 4.09 9.99 10.18
CA ALA A 268 5.06 9.10 10.85
C ALA A 268 6.22 8.66 9.93
N ASN A 269 5.92 8.29 8.67
CA ASN A 269 6.92 7.91 7.69
C ASN A 269 7.86 9.06 7.30
N ASP A 270 7.34 10.28 7.18
CA ASP A 270 8.16 11.44 6.83
C ASP A 270 9.05 11.84 8.02
N ARG A 271 8.56 11.70 9.27
CA ARG A 271 9.40 11.84 10.49
C ARG A 271 10.53 10.81 10.53
N ARG A 272 10.25 9.55 10.15
CA ARG A 272 11.29 8.52 10.04
C ARG A 272 12.33 8.89 8.97
N ARG A 273 11.90 9.39 7.81
CA ARG A 273 12.80 9.86 6.74
C ARG A 273 13.67 11.02 7.18
N MET A 274 13.13 12.00 7.92
CA MET A 274 13.91 13.10 8.50
C MET A 274 15.09 12.61 9.33
N ASN A 275 14.90 11.56 10.13
CA ASN A 275 15.95 11.02 10.99
C ASN A 275 16.98 10.20 10.21
N GLN A 276 16.59 9.55 9.14
CA GLN A 276 17.39 8.52 8.48
C GLN A 276 18.03 8.97 7.16
N ARG A 277 17.51 10.03 6.50
CA ARG A 277 17.84 10.38 5.12
C ARG A 277 18.28 11.84 5.01
N ALA A 278 19.58 12.04 4.81
CA ALA A 278 20.19 13.37 4.80
C ALA A 278 19.59 14.27 3.69
N LEU A 279 19.39 13.74 2.50
CA LEU A 279 18.82 14.48 1.37
C LEU A 279 17.39 14.96 1.69
N PHE A 280 16.54 14.09 2.21
CA PHE A 280 15.17 14.47 2.58
C PHE A 280 15.13 15.47 3.74
N ARG A 281 16.07 15.36 4.68
CA ARG A 281 16.22 16.34 5.78
C ARG A 281 16.62 17.70 5.25
N ALA A 282 17.63 17.79 4.39
CA ALA A 282 18.07 19.05 3.81
C ALA A 282 16.98 19.71 2.95
N TRP A 283 16.16 18.90 2.24
CA TRP A 283 14.97 19.41 1.56
C TRP A 283 14.03 20.18 2.50
N ILE A 284 13.69 19.58 3.64
CA ILE A 284 12.74 20.15 4.60
C ILE A 284 13.34 21.29 5.43
N ASP A 285 14.60 21.13 5.89
CA ASP A 285 15.21 22.05 6.86
C ASP A 285 15.95 23.23 6.21
N GLU A 286 16.37 23.09 4.93
CA GLU A 286 17.22 24.07 4.27
C GLU A 286 16.57 24.60 3.00
N PHE A 287 16.15 23.74 2.06
CA PHE A 287 15.67 24.18 0.75
C PHE A 287 14.29 24.85 0.82
N LEU A 288 13.31 24.24 1.49
CA LEU A 288 11.97 24.83 1.59
C LEU A 288 11.96 26.17 2.35
N PRO A 289 12.67 26.34 3.50
CA PRO A 289 12.84 27.65 4.13
C PRO A 289 13.49 28.67 3.20
N ARG A 290 14.58 28.32 2.51
CA ARG A 290 15.25 29.19 1.56
C ARG A 290 14.31 29.68 0.45
N CYS A 291 13.55 28.78 -0.18
CA CYS A 291 12.55 29.15 -1.19
C CYS A 291 11.50 30.13 -0.65
N ARG A 292 11.10 29.97 0.61
CA ARG A 292 10.14 30.85 1.28
C ARG A 292 10.73 32.24 1.49
N ASP A 293 11.95 32.31 2.03
CA ASP A 293 12.64 33.55 2.32
C ASP A 293 12.95 34.35 1.03
N GLU A 294 13.22 33.62 -0.05
CA GLU A 294 13.45 34.20 -1.39
C GLU A 294 12.12 34.50 -2.13
N GLY A 295 10.97 34.16 -1.61
CA GLY A 295 9.67 34.33 -2.25
C GLY A 295 9.46 33.46 -3.51
N ARG A 296 10.17 32.35 -3.63
CA ARG A 296 10.08 31.42 -4.77
C ARG A 296 8.92 30.44 -4.57
N PHE A 297 8.22 30.11 -5.65
CA PHE A 297 7.16 29.09 -5.67
C PHE A 297 5.98 29.37 -4.71
N GLY A 298 5.66 30.64 -4.44
CA GLY A 298 4.67 31.04 -3.43
C GLY A 298 3.20 30.79 -3.81
N GLU A 299 2.92 30.42 -5.06
CA GLU A 299 1.55 30.24 -5.57
C GLU A 299 1.26 28.80 -5.98
N ALA A 300 0.17 28.24 -5.44
CA ALA A 300 -0.35 26.94 -5.90
C ALA A 300 -1.10 27.15 -7.23
N GLN A 301 -0.61 26.54 -8.30
CA GLN A 301 -1.20 26.66 -9.64
C GLN A 301 -2.36 25.67 -9.88
N PHE A 302 -2.45 24.62 -9.09
CA PHE A 302 -3.41 23.51 -9.27
C PHE A 302 -4.12 23.18 -7.96
N THR A 303 -5.37 22.76 -8.07
CA THR A 303 -6.11 22.09 -7.01
C THR A 303 -6.08 20.57 -7.21
N ARG A 304 -6.48 19.81 -6.18
CA ARG A 304 -6.65 18.36 -6.31
C ARG A 304 -7.71 18.00 -7.37
N HIS A 305 -8.71 18.84 -7.58
CA HIS A 305 -9.73 18.63 -8.61
C HIS A 305 -9.16 18.82 -10.01
N ASP A 306 -8.39 19.88 -10.24
CA ASP A 306 -7.75 20.12 -11.55
C ASP A 306 -6.86 18.94 -11.95
N VAL A 307 -6.05 18.44 -11.01
CA VAL A 307 -5.17 17.28 -11.24
C VAL A 307 -5.97 16.00 -11.52
N ARG A 308 -7.09 15.80 -10.83
CA ARG A 308 -7.99 14.68 -11.10
C ARG A 308 -8.57 14.75 -12.50
N ASP A 309 -9.11 15.91 -12.88
CA ASP A 309 -9.80 16.08 -14.16
C ASP A 309 -8.81 15.97 -15.33
N GLU A 310 -7.60 16.51 -15.17
CA GLU A 310 -6.53 16.30 -16.14
C GLU A 310 -6.09 14.83 -16.23
N ALA A 311 -5.98 14.13 -15.08
CA ALA A 311 -5.67 12.70 -15.08
C ALA A 311 -6.75 11.88 -15.80
N PHE A 312 -8.04 12.26 -15.66
CA PHE A 312 -9.13 11.64 -16.41
C PHE A 312 -8.99 11.84 -17.92
N ALA A 313 -8.74 13.07 -18.35
CA ALA A 313 -8.57 13.40 -19.75
C ALA A 313 -7.36 12.70 -20.38
N ARG A 314 -6.24 12.65 -19.65
CA ARG A 314 -4.98 12.12 -20.17
C ARG A 314 -4.91 10.60 -20.18
N PHE A 315 -5.35 9.95 -19.09
CA PHE A 315 -5.19 8.51 -18.88
C PHE A 315 -6.49 7.71 -19.07
N GLY A 316 -7.63 8.37 -19.33
CA GLY A 316 -8.91 7.72 -19.60
C GLY A 316 -9.51 6.96 -18.40
N VAL A 317 -9.13 7.29 -17.17
CA VAL A 317 -9.46 6.52 -15.96
C VAL A 317 -10.75 6.97 -15.26
N GLN A 318 -11.49 7.92 -15.82
CA GLN A 318 -12.71 8.48 -15.21
C GLN A 318 -13.73 7.38 -14.88
N HIS A 319 -14.02 6.51 -15.83
CA HIS A 319 -15.00 5.43 -15.64
C HIS A 319 -14.61 4.49 -14.48
N GLU A 320 -13.33 4.10 -14.38
CA GLU A 320 -12.84 3.25 -13.30
C GLU A 320 -12.95 3.96 -11.94
N TYR A 321 -12.60 5.25 -11.91
CA TYR A 321 -12.70 6.08 -10.70
C TYR A 321 -14.13 6.17 -10.19
N GLU A 322 -15.08 6.53 -11.07
CA GLU A 322 -16.50 6.68 -10.74
C GLU A 322 -17.13 5.34 -10.34
N ALA A 323 -16.81 4.26 -11.03
CA ALA A 323 -17.30 2.93 -10.70
C ALA A 323 -16.82 2.50 -9.29
N ARG A 324 -15.55 2.69 -8.97
CA ARG A 324 -14.99 2.34 -7.66
C ARG A 324 -15.55 3.21 -6.53
N LEU A 325 -15.72 4.51 -6.79
CA LEU A 325 -16.34 5.43 -5.84
C LEU A 325 -17.81 5.03 -5.57
N THR A 326 -18.54 4.70 -6.63
CA THR A 326 -19.96 4.26 -6.52
C THR A 326 -20.06 2.94 -5.75
N GLU A 327 -19.21 1.95 -6.05
CA GLU A 327 -19.18 0.69 -5.31
C GLU A 327 -18.92 0.91 -3.81
N TRP A 328 -17.94 1.78 -3.48
CA TRP A 328 -17.66 2.12 -2.09
C TRP A 328 -18.85 2.82 -1.41
N ARG A 329 -19.50 3.77 -2.10
CA ARG A 329 -20.70 4.46 -1.59
C ARG A 329 -21.84 3.46 -1.31
N ILE A 330 -22.09 2.54 -2.23
CA ILE A 330 -23.08 1.47 -2.04
C ILE A 330 -22.74 0.62 -0.83
N GLN A 331 -21.48 0.23 -0.69
CA GLN A 331 -21.04 -0.60 0.46
C GLN A 331 -21.23 0.13 1.79
N ARG A 332 -20.86 1.40 1.86
CA ARG A 332 -21.08 2.24 3.06
C ARG A 332 -22.56 2.42 3.34
N GLN A 333 -23.36 2.69 2.32
CA GLN A 333 -24.79 2.85 2.47
C GLN A 333 -25.46 1.57 2.99
N LYS A 334 -25.00 0.38 2.58
CA LYS A 334 -25.54 -0.90 3.09
C LYS A 334 -25.40 -1.02 4.61
N GLU A 335 -24.31 -0.53 5.19
CA GLU A 335 -24.12 -0.56 6.65
C GLU A 335 -25.07 0.36 7.38
N THR A 336 -25.24 1.59 6.88
CA THR A 336 -26.18 2.56 7.40
C THR A 336 -27.63 2.08 7.24
N LEU A 337 -27.96 1.58 6.04
CA LEU A 337 -29.29 1.06 5.71
C LEU A 337 -29.69 -0.08 6.66
N TRP A 338 -28.76 -0.98 6.96
CA TRP A 338 -29.01 -2.08 7.90
C TRP A 338 -29.35 -1.61 9.30
N LYS A 339 -28.56 -0.69 9.84
CA LYS A 339 -28.71 -0.23 11.24
C LYS A 339 -29.88 0.76 11.39
N HIS A 340 -29.94 1.75 10.51
CA HIS A 340 -30.76 2.94 10.70
C HIS A 340 -32.02 2.96 9.85
N VAL A 341 -32.15 2.09 8.85
CA VAL A 341 -33.38 2.00 8.04
C VAL A 341 -34.08 0.66 8.29
N ILE A 342 -33.46 -0.46 7.98
CA ILE A 342 -34.15 -1.75 8.06
C ILE A 342 -34.52 -2.11 9.51
N LYS A 343 -33.55 -2.11 10.42
CA LYS A 343 -33.83 -2.43 11.84
C LYS A 343 -34.70 -1.41 12.54
N ALA A 344 -34.50 -0.14 12.24
CA ALA A 344 -35.26 0.94 12.86
C ALA A 344 -36.72 1.04 12.36
N SER A 345 -37.04 0.45 11.21
CA SER A 345 -38.38 0.42 10.66
C SER A 345 -39.24 -0.74 11.16
N LEU A 346 -38.65 -1.67 11.92
CA LEU A 346 -39.38 -2.77 12.55
C LEU A 346 -40.00 -2.31 13.89
N PRO A 347 -41.20 -2.76 14.25
CA PRO A 347 -41.81 -2.46 15.55
C PRO A 347 -40.89 -2.84 16.72
N GLU A 348 -40.91 -2.04 17.78
CA GLU A 348 -40.01 -2.21 18.93
C GLU A 348 -40.48 -3.35 19.86
N ASP A 349 -41.79 -3.63 19.88
CA ASP A 349 -42.46 -4.61 20.71
C ASP A 349 -42.38 -6.06 20.22
N LEU A 350 -41.61 -6.30 19.15
CA LEU A 350 -41.42 -7.65 18.61
C LEU A 350 -40.49 -8.48 19.50
N ASP A 351 -40.83 -9.77 19.63
CA ASP A 351 -39.95 -10.76 20.23
C ASP A 351 -38.52 -10.70 19.58
N ILE A 352 -37.48 -10.81 20.39
CA ILE A 352 -36.09 -10.62 19.96
C ILE A 352 -35.68 -11.63 18.88
N MET A 353 -36.07 -12.90 19.01
CA MET A 353 -35.72 -13.96 18.04
C MET A 353 -36.46 -13.72 16.72
N TRP A 354 -37.75 -13.40 16.82
CA TRP A 354 -38.56 -13.14 15.63
C TRP A 354 -38.11 -11.86 14.91
N ARG A 355 -37.84 -10.79 15.64
CA ARG A 355 -37.27 -9.54 15.11
C ARG A 355 -35.97 -9.77 14.38
N SER A 356 -35.07 -10.60 14.94
CA SER A 356 -33.81 -10.97 14.32
C SER A 356 -34.02 -11.76 13.02
N CYS A 357 -34.96 -12.71 13.02
CA CYS A 357 -35.34 -13.51 11.86
C CYS A 357 -35.85 -12.61 10.71
N VAL A 358 -36.84 -11.73 11.00
CA VAL A 358 -37.41 -10.78 10.06
C VAL A 358 -36.32 -9.85 9.49
N ALA A 359 -35.53 -9.24 10.38
CA ALA A 359 -34.46 -8.32 9.96
C ALA A 359 -33.44 -9.01 9.04
N SER A 360 -33.07 -10.26 9.36
CA SER A 360 -32.13 -11.03 8.55
C SER A 360 -32.69 -11.37 7.16
N ALA A 361 -33.97 -11.71 7.07
CA ALA A 361 -34.62 -11.99 5.80
C ALA A 361 -34.77 -10.72 4.95
N LEU A 362 -35.24 -9.61 5.54
CA LEU A 362 -35.29 -8.31 4.87
C LEU A 362 -33.93 -7.87 4.35
N LYS A 363 -32.86 -8.08 5.13
CA LYS A 363 -31.49 -7.79 4.66
C LYS A 363 -31.15 -8.57 3.40
N LYS A 364 -31.52 -9.86 3.32
CA LYS A 364 -31.25 -10.69 2.14
C LYS A 364 -32.07 -10.21 0.94
N ILE A 365 -33.38 -9.96 1.12
CA ILE A 365 -34.25 -9.47 0.05
C ILE A 365 -33.74 -8.13 -0.48
N ILE A 366 -33.46 -7.16 0.39
CA ILE A 366 -33.12 -5.78 0.00
C ILE A 366 -31.69 -5.69 -0.55
N MET A 367 -30.70 -6.35 0.11
CA MET A 367 -29.29 -6.15 -0.19
C MET A 367 -28.69 -7.20 -1.12
N LYS A 368 -29.31 -8.37 -1.22
CA LYS A 368 -28.82 -9.49 -2.05
C LYS A 368 -29.80 -9.89 -3.14
N ASP A 369 -30.91 -9.17 -3.25
CA ASP A 369 -32.00 -9.44 -4.19
C ASP A 369 -32.48 -10.91 -4.08
N ASP A 370 -32.52 -11.44 -2.84
CA ASP A 370 -32.88 -12.84 -2.55
C ASP A 370 -34.40 -13.06 -2.73
N GLU A 371 -34.74 -13.86 -3.71
CA GLU A 371 -36.14 -14.20 -4.07
C GLU A 371 -36.66 -15.43 -3.32
N GLY A 372 -35.82 -16.11 -2.55
CA GLY A 372 -36.15 -17.36 -1.87
C GLY A 372 -37.27 -17.27 -0.84
N PHE A 373 -37.68 -16.06 -0.44
CA PHE A 373 -38.81 -15.81 0.46
C PHE A 373 -40.16 -15.64 -0.26
N GLY A 374 -40.16 -15.56 -1.61
CA GLY A 374 -41.37 -15.34 -2.42
C GLY A 374 -41.92 -13.92 -2.32
N ILE A 375 -41.18 -12.97 -1.74
CA ILE A 375 -41.57 -11.57 -1.53
C ILE A 375 -40.57 -10.67 -2.21
N ARG A 376 -41.04 -9.77 -3.08
CA ARG A 376 -40.22 -8.83 -3.82
C ARG A 376 -40.71 -7.39 -3.64
N PRO A 377 -39.82 -6.39 -3.65
CA PRO A 377 -40.24 -5.00 -3.75
C PRO A 377 -40.98 -4.74 -5.07
N GLN A 378 -42.11 -4.05 -5.00
CA GLN A 378 -42.89 -3.69 -6.20
C GLN A 378 -42.26 -2.53 -6.97
N VAL A 379 -41.41 -1.75 -6.32
CA VAL A 379 -40.64 -0.65 -6.93
C VAL A 379 -39.14 -0.91 -6.79
N ASN A 380 -38.38 -0.39 -7.73
CA ASN A 380 -36.93 -0.45 -7.59
C ASN A 380 -36.48 0.31 -6.36
N LEU A 381 -35.81 -0.38 -5.43
CA LEU A 381 -35.28 0.21 -4.20
C LEU A 381 -34.00 1.03 -4.42
N ARG A 382 -33.41 0.94 -5.61
CA ARG A 382 -32.20 1.69 -5.99
C ARG A 382 -32.55 2.77 -6.99
N ASP A 383 -31.74 3.84 -6.98
CA ASP A 383 -31.76 4.89 -7.99
C ASP A 383 -30.95 4.49 -9.25
N GLN A 384 -30.84 5.43 -10.19
CA GLN A 384 -30.09 5.21 -11.45
C GLN A 384 -28.58 4.99 -11.24
N SER A 385 -28.03 5.47 -10.14
CA SER A 385 -26.62 5.29 -9.75
C SER A 385 -26.36 3.97 -9.00
N GLY A 386 -27.42 3.19 -8.72
CA GLY A 386 -27.36 1.95 -7.95
C GLY A 386 -27.38 2.14 -6.42
N LEU A 387 -27.50 3.37 -5.93
CA LEU A 387 -27.66 3.68 -4.51
C LEU A 387 -29.10 3.39 -4.04
N TYR A 388 -29.24 2.98 -2.78
CA TYR A 388 -30.55 2.70 -2.21
C TYR A 388 -31.29 4.00 -1.88
N ASN A 389 -32.57 4.08 -2.28
CA ASN A 389 -33.48 5.12 -1.82
C ASN A 389 -34.02 4.70 -0.44
N GLU A 390 -33.58 5.37 0.60
CA GLU A 390 -33.94 5.03 1.99
C GLU A 390 -35.42 5.04 2.27
N ASP A 391 -36.19 5.99 1.67
CA ASP A 391 -37.62 6.07 1.86
C ASP A 391 -38.34 4.89 1.23
N ARG A 392 -37.97 4.51 -0.01
CA ARG A 392 -38.52 3.31 -0.65
C ARG A 392 -38.21 2.03 0.13
N VAL A 393 -37.01 1.95 0.70
CA VAL A 393 -36.61 0.81 1.56
C VAL A 393 -37.45 0.81 2.83
N ARG A 394 -37.65 1.97 3.46
CA ARG A 394 -38.44 2.10 4.68
C ARG A 394 -39.89 1.70 4.44
N ASP A 395 -40.50 2.18 3.35
CA ASP A 395 -41.86 1.85 2.97
C ASP A 395 -42.01 0.36 2.66
N PHE A 396 -41.07 -0.24 1.94
CA PHE A 396 -41.09 -1.68 1.70
C PHE A 396 -41.02 -2.47 3.00
N VAL A 397 -40.12 -2.11 3.92
CA VAL A 397 -40.01 -2.77 5.22
C VAL A 397 -41.32 -2.69 6.00
N ARG A 398 -41.89 -1.49 6.10
CA ARG A 398 -43.14 -1.27 6.83
C ARG A 398 -44.33 -2.07 6.24
N ALA A 399 -44.40 -2.15 4.92
CA ALA A 399 -45.47 -2.87 4.22
C ALA A 399 -45.33 -4.39 4.30
N SER A 400 -44.08 -4.94 4.33
CA SER A 400 -43.85 -6.36 4.09
C SER A 400 -43.30 -7.14 5.27
N TRP A 401 -42.86 -6.48 6.37
CA TRP A 401 -42.14 -7.17 7.47
C TRP A 401 -42.89 -8.38 8.06
N LYS A 402 -44.22 -8.35 8.18
CA LYS A 402 -45.03 -9.49 8.69
C LYS A 402 -44.93 -10.69 7.75
N GLN A 403 -45.17 -10.49 6.46
CA GLN A 403 -45.12 -11.54 5.44
C GLN A 403 -43.74 -12.11 5.32
N VAL A 404 -42.70 -11.25 5.34
CA VAL A 404 -41.31 -11.68 5.33
C VAL A 404 -40.96 -12.47 6.57
N GLY A 405 -41.44 -12.08 7.72
CA GLY A 405 -41.26 -12.78 8.98
C GLY A 405 -41.84 -14.19 8.95
N ASP A 406 -43.09 -14.33 8.52
CA ASP A 406 -43.78 -15.59 8.40
C ASP A 406 -43.08 -16.55 7.40
N ALA A 407 -42.64 -16.03 6.26
CA ALA A 407 -41.86 -16.80 5.27
C ALA A 407 -40.50 -17.24 5.81
N ALA A 408 -39.79 -16.35 6.47
CA ALA A 408 -38.47 -16.61 7.03
C ALA A 408 -38.55 -17.64 8.19
N TRP A 409 -39.58 -17.52 9.03
CA TRP A 409 -39.79 -18.45 10.13
C TRP A 409 -40.06 -19.87 9.62
N ARG A 410 -40.96 -20.01 8.64
CA ARG A 410 -41.23 -21.32 8.00
C ARG A 410 -39.98 -21.94 7.38
N GLN A 411 -39.16 -21.16 6.68
CA GLN A 411 -37.91 -21.64 6.12
C GLN A 411 -36.91 -22.09 7.18
N ASN A 412 -36.80 -21.34 8.28
CA ASN A 412 -35.87 -21.70 9.37
C ASN A 412 -36.36 -22.97 10.08
N HIS A 413 -37.68 -23.10 10.29
CA HIS A 413 -38.27 -24.29 10.87
C HIS A 413 -38.04 -25.54 9.98
N ALA A 414 -38.26 -25.40 8.66
CA ALA A 414 -38.00 -26.51 7.72
C ALA A 414 -36.51 -26.92 7.73
N LYS A 415 -35.59 -25.98 7.79
CA LYS A 415 -34.14 -26.27 7.91
C LYS A 415 -33.79 -26.96 9.23
N PHE A 416 -34.44 -26.56 10.31
CA PHE A 416 -34.26 -27.19 11.62
C PHE A 416 -34.72 -28.66 11.59
N LEU A 417 -35.89 -28.95 11.00
CA LEU A 417 -36.39 -30.30 10.83
C LEU A 417 -35.47 -31.17 9.96
N ASP A 418 -35.00 -30.66 8.84
CA ASP A 418 -34.02 -31.34 7.97
C ASP A 418 -32.71 -31.63 8.71
N HIS A 419 -32.26 -30.70 9.58
CA HIS A 419 -31.07 -30.90 10.42
C HIS A 419 -31.28 -32.03 11.47
N LEU A 420 -32.48 -32.11 12.10
CA LEU A 420 -32.81 -33.17 13.03
C LEU A 420 -32.82 -34.51 12.32
N ASP A 421 -33.44 -34.59 11.12
CA ASP A 421 -33.49 -35.81 10.32
C ASP A 421 -32.08 -36.31 9.93
N LYS A 422 -31.22 -35.40 9.49
CA LYS A 422 -29.81 -35.71 9.14
C LYS A 422 -29.00 -36.21 10.33
N LYS A 423 -29.34 -35.79 11.56
CA LYS A 423 -28.67 -36.25 12.79
C LYS A 423 -29.32 -37.48 13.41
N GLY A 424 -30.37 -38.03 12.83
CA GLY A 424 -31.10 -39.16 13.38
C GLY A 424 -31.78 -38.89 14.73
N LEU A 425 -32.05 -37.62 15.06
CA LEU A 425 -32.69 -37.18 16.27
C LEU A 425 -34.23 -37.33 16.13
N LYS A 426 -34.93 -37.88 17.14
CA LYS A 426 -36.39 -38.01 17.11
C LYS A 426 -37.06 -36.62 17.16
N ARG A 427 -38.05 -36.41 16.28
CA ARG A 427 -38.93 -35.26 16.32
C ARG A 427 -39.83 -35.31 17.54
N THR A 428 -40.01 -34.21 18.25
CA THR A 428 -41.02 -34.06 19.30
C THR A 428 -42.37 -33.72 18.68
N PRO A 429 -43.51 -33.98 19.36
CA PRO A 429 -44.84 -33.61 18.86
C PRO A 429 -44.99 -32.13 18.56
N ALA A 430 -44.22 -31.26 19.20
CA ALA A 430 -44.19 -29.81 18.94
C ALA A 430 -43.47 -29.46 17.63
N ASP A 431 -42.61 -30.37 17.09
CA ASP A 431 -41.85 -30.15 15.86
C ASP A 431 -42.66 -30.49 14.60
N THR A 432 -43.82 -31.20 14.74
CA THR A 432 -44.58 -31.75 13.61
C THR A 432 -45.81 -30.94 13.22
N ASP A 433 -46.18 -29.91 13.99
CA ASP A 433 -47.37 -29.07 13.71
C ASP A 433 -47.00 -27.80 12.95
N ASP A 434 -47.09 -27.86 11.62
CA ASP A 434 -46.79 -26.76 10.70
C ASP A 434 -47.77 -25.55 10.87
N SER A 435 -48.98 -25.81 11.50
CA SER A 435 -49.98 -24.78 11.77
C SER A 435 -49.70 -24.02 13.09
N ASN A 436 -48.90 -24.61 13.98
CA ASN A 436 -48.70 -24.17 15.36
C ASN A 436 -47.23 -24.06 15.76
N ALA A 437 -46.28 -23.83 14.82
CA ALA A 437 -44.97 -23.37 15.21
C ALA A 437 -45.10 -22.16 16.11
N PRO A 438 -44.65 -22.20 17.39
CA PRO A 438 -44.95 -21.17 18.36
C PRO A 438 -44.47 -19.82 17.82
N LYS A 439 -45.46 -19.02 17.34
CA LYS A 439 -45.20 -17.60 17.03
C LYS A 439 -44.93 -16.95 18.36
N PRO A 440 -43.75 -16.27 18.53
CA PRO A 440 -43.52 -15.50 19.72
C PRO A 440 -44.68 -14.51 19.87
N SER A 441 -45.42 -14.60 20.97
CA SER A 441 -46.54 -13.75 21.29
C SER A 441 -46.07 -12.28 21.30
N ILE A 442 -46.88 -11.38 20.74
CA ILE A 442 -46.79 -9.93 20.96
C ILE A 442 -47.06 -9.72 22.43
N GLY A 443 -46.04 -9.68 23.27
CA GLY A 443 -46.16 -9.53 24.71
C GLY A 443 -46.34 -8.07 25.09
N LEU A 444 -47.48 -7.71 25.64
CA LEU A 444 -47.61 -6.57 26.53
C LEU A 444 -46.72 -6.87 27.77
N SER A 445 -45.58 -6.24 27.86
CA SER A 445 -44.67 -6.37 28.99
C SER A 445 -45.16 -5.51 30.14
N GLU A 446 -45.76 -6.15 31.15
CA GLU A 446 -45.81 -5.58 32.47
C GLU A 446 -44.38 -5.46 33.03
N ARG A 447 -44.00 -4.24 33.37
CA ARG A 447 -42.72 -3.94 34.02
C ARG A 447 -42.74 -4.52 35.45
N THR A 448 -41.94 -5.55 35.65
CA THR A 448 -41.47 -5.89 37.00
C THR A 448 -40.02 -5.43 37.12
N THR A 449 -39.84 -4.41 37.93
CA THR A 449 -38.54 -3.96 38.44
C THR A 449 -37.92 -5.03 39.32
N VAL A 450 -36.75 -5.52 38.96
CA VAL A 450 -35.84 -6.20 39.89
C VAL A 450 -34.54 -5.48 39.85
N GLU A 451 -34.23 -4.83 40.99
CA GLU A 451 -32.88 -4.36 41.31
C GLU A 451 -31.96 -5.58 41.48
N SER A 452 -30.76 -5.48 40.98
CA SER A 452 -29.55 -5.74 41.73
C SER A 452 -28.31 -5.98 40.86
N GLY A 453 -27.24 -5.35 41.28
CA GLY A 453 -25.94 -6.03 41.36
C GLY A 453 -24.91 -5.63 40.35
N ASP A 454 -24.18 -4.63 40.72
CA ASP A 454 -22.81 -4.31 40.35
C ASP A 454 -21.92 -5.55 40.11
N GLY A 455 -21.18 -5.54 39.04
CA GLY A 455 -20.19 -6.56 38.71
C GLY A 455 -19.35 -6.16 37.49
N SER A 456 -18.56 -5.11 37.66
CA SER A 456 -17.54 -4.72 36.69
C SER A 456 -16.55 -5.89 36.48
N LYS A 457 -16.36 -6.31 35.25
CA LYS A 457 -15.14 -7.00 34.80
C LYS A 457 -14.65 -6.38 33.50
N ASP A 458 -13.55 -5.68 33.66
CA ASP A 458 -12.72 -5.19 32.58
C ASP A 458 -12.25 -6.35 31.70
N ILE A 459 -12.57 -6.27 30.42
CA ILE A 459 -11.92 -7.11 29.41
C ILE A 459 -11.05 -6.16 28.56
N ALA A 460 -9.76 -6.27 28.76
CA ALA A 460 -8.73 -5.63 27.96
C ALA A 460 -8.83 -6.08 26.50
N VAL A 461 -8.96 -5.11 25.61
CA VAL A 461 -8.82 -5.30 24.18
C VAL A 461 -7.32 -5.26 23.88
N ALA A 462 -6.78 -6.38 23.43
CA ALA A 462 -5.42 -6.46 22.93
C ALA A 462 -5.40 -5.92 21.47
N ASP A 463 -4.73 -4.81 21.28
CA ASP A 463 -4.38 -4.28 19.97
C ASP A 463 -3.33 -5.19 19.32
N GLY A 464 -3.73 -5.91 18.28
CA GLY A 464 -2.83 -6.65 17.41
C GLY A 464 -2.16 -5.70 16.42
N GLU A 465 -0.95 -5.27 16.70
CA GLU A 465 -0.09 -4.60 15.73
C GLU A 465 0.31 -5.56 14.61
N GLY A 466 -0.22 -5.30 13.40
CA GLY A 466 0.25 -5.92 12.16
C GLY A 466 1.59 -5.31 11.75
N ALA A 467 2.62 -6.11 11.78
CA ALA A 467 3.95 -5.75 11.29
C ALA A 467 3.93 -5.51 9.77
N ASP A 468 4.15 -4.25 9.37
CA ASP A 468 4.55 -3.91 8.01
C ASP A 468 6.08 -4.03 7.91
N GLY A 469 6.54 -4.95 7.07
CA GLY A 469 7.95 -5.14 6.74
C GLY A 469 8.51 -3.93 5.98
N PRO A 470 9.83 -3.70 6.05
CA PRO A 470 10.48 -2.53 5.48
C PRO A 470 10.60 -2.63 3.94
N ALA A 471 10.28 -1.56 3.28
CA ALA A 471 10.75 -1.22 1.94
C ALA A 471 11.71 -0.03 2.01
#